data_8ea39867c19a701653a515eb0ea7a584
#
_entry.id   8ea39867c19a701653a515eb0ea7a584
#
_cell.length_a   1.000
_cell.length_b   1.000
_cell.length_c   1.000
_cell.angle_alpha   90.00
_cell.angle_beta   90.00
_cell.angle_gamma   90.00
#
_symmetry.space_group_name_H-M   'P 1'
#
loop_
_entity.id
_entity.type
_entity.pdbx_description
1 polymer ?
#
loop_
_entity_poly.entity_id
_entity_poly.type
_entity_poly.pdbx_seq_one_letter_code
_entity_poly.pdbx_strand_id
1 'polypeptide(L)'
;MAFAEQSAALERAGHDVVKLSLGEPDFGAPRPVREAMRAVMDGRPLPYTRALGSPELRAAIAGFYRSRHGVDVDPERILITSGASAALLVALAATTDPGDDVLLADPSYPCNRQTIATFGGRLVLVPTSAQTRYQLDCASVLQAWTPATRTLMVASPSNPTGTTVPFEELTAMCAVARARDAWRIVDEIYLELADHDAAGRPAASILTADPGAIVINSFSKFFGMTGWRLGWCVLPDGL
;
A
#
# COMPACT_ATOMS: atom_id res chain seq x y z
N MET A 1 0.12 17.43 -7.43
CA MET A 1 -1.12 18.04 -8.02
C MET A 1 -0.78 19.27 -8.84
N ALA A 2 0.00 20.25 -8.35
CA ALA A 2 0.35 21.48 -9.10
C ALA A 2 0.96 21.22 -10.50
N PHE A 3 1.88 20.27 -10.64
CA PHE A 3 2.44 19.91 -11.95
C PHE A 3 1.41 19.31 -12.91
N ALA A 4 0.45 18.53 -12.41
CA ALA A 4 -0.61 17.98 -13.25
C ALA A 4 -1.55 19.07 -13.77
N GLU A 5 -1.84 20.08 -12.94
CA GLU A 5 -2.63 21.27 -13.35
C GLU A 5 -1.90 22.12 -14.39
N GLN A 6 -0.58 22.32 -14.20
CA GLN A 6 0.22 23.03 -15.20
C GLN A 6 0.29 22.28 -16.52
N SER A 7 0.49 20.96 -16.50
CA SER A 7 0.47 20.13 -17.70
C SER A 7 -0.86 20.22 -18.43
N ALA A 8 -1.98 20.13 -17.71
CA ALA A 8 -3.30 20.27 -18.30
C ALA A 8 -3.55 21.69 -18.85
N ALA A 9 -2.99 22.73 -18.24
CA ALA A 9 -3.08 24.10 -18.77
C ALA A 9 -2.30 24.27 -20.08
N LEU A 10 -1.10 23.69 -20.16
CA LEU A 10 -0.29 23.70 -21.39
C LEU A 10 -0.98 22.95 -22.53
N GLU A 11 -1.58 21.77 -22.25
CA GLU A 11 -2.36 21.03 -23.27
C GLU A 11 -3.54 21.85 -23.77
N ARG A 12 -4.29 22.50 -22.87
CA ARG A 12 -5.40 23.41 -23.30
C ARG A 12 -4.91 24.59 -24.14
N ALA A 13 -3.66 25.00 -23.95
CA ALA A 13 -3.03 26.04 -24.78
C ALA A 13 -2.47 25.50 -26.11
N GLY A 14 -2.66 24.20 -26.41
CA GLY A 14 -2.25 23.58 -27.66
C GLY A 14 -0.83 23.04 -27.70
N HIS A 15 -0.16 22.95 -26.53
CA HIS A 15 1.17 22.30 -26.44
C HIS A 15 1.03 20.78 -26.38
N ASP A 16 1.94 20.08 -27.08
CA ASP A 16 2.11 18.64 -26.92
C ASP A 16 2.93 18.37 -25.65
N VAL A 17 2.31 17.74 -24.65
CA VAL A 17 2.90 17.54 -23.32
C VAL A 17 3.02 16.07 -23.00
N VAL A 18 4.24 15.56 -22.88
CA VAL A 18 4.52 14.22 -22.35
C VAL A 18 4.44 14.23 -20.82
N LYS A 19 3.40 13.61 -20.25
CA LYS A 19 3.16 13.60 -18.80
C LYS A 19 3.87 12.41 -18.15
N LEU A 20 4.95 12.69 -17.43
CA LEU A 20 5.71 11.69 -16.65
C LEU A 20 5.65 11.96 -15.14
N SER A 21 4.78 12.89 -14.70
CA SER A 21 4.71 13.33 -13.30
C SER A 21 3.81 12.46 -12.40
N LEU A 22 2.97 11.61 -13.00
CA LEU A 22 2.01 10.77 -12.28
C LEU A 22 2.00 9.37 -12.90
N GLY A 23 2.27 8.34 -12.07
CA GLY A 23 2.21 6.94 -12.50
C GLY A 23 0.78 6.41 -12.42
N GLU A 24 0.11 6.32 -13.57
CA GLU A 24 -1.21 5.72 -13.72
C GLU A 24 -1.21 4.67 -14.82
N PRO A 25 -1.99 3.57 -14.69
CA PRO A 25 -2.27 2.69 -15.80
C PRO A 25 -2.94 3.47 -16.96
N ASP A 26 -2.54 3.22 -18.18
CA ASP A 26 -3.13 3.79 -19.39
C ASP A 26 -4.36 3.04 -19.89
N PHE A 27 -4.77 2.01 -19.16
CA PHE A 27 -5.97 1.21 -19.38
C PHE A 27 -6.95 1.37 -18.21
N GLY A 28 -8.25 1.22 -18.50
CA GLY A 28 -9.30 1.32 -17.48
C GLY A 28 -9.69 -0.03 -16.87
N ALA A 29 -10.69 0.01 -15.99
CA ALA A 29 -11.23 -1.17 -15.34
C ALA A 29 -11.55 -2.31 -16.33
N PRO A 30 -11.27 -3.58 -15.97
CA PRO A 30 -11.53 -4.74 -16.81
C PRO A 30 -12.99 -4.83 -17.27
N ARG A 31 -13.21 -5.42 -18.44
CA ARG A 31 -14.58 -5.56 -19.00
C ARG A 31 -15.59 -6.16 -18.02
N PRO A 32 -15.31 -7.26 -17.29
CA PRO A 32 -16.27 -7.81 -16.33
C PRO A 32 -16.68 -6.82 -15.23
N VAL A 33 -15.75 -6.00 -14.74
CA VAL A 33 -16.03 -4.96 -13.73
C VAL A 33 -16.98 -3.90 -14.27
N ARG A 34 -16.74 -3.43 -15.51
CA ARG A 34 -17.59 -2.44 -16.17
C ARG A 34 -19.00 -2.97 -16.45
N GLU A 35 -19.12 -4.25 -16.83
CA GLU A 35 -20.39 -4.92 -17.06
C GLU A 35 -21.17 -5.11 -15.74
N ALA A 36 -20.50 -5.55 -14.67
CA ALA A 36 -21.10 -5.67 -13.35
C ALA A 36 -21.60 -4.30 -12.84
N MET A 37 -20.79 -3.24 -13.02
CA MET A 37 -21.21 -1.89 -12.63
C MET A 37 -22.46 -1.42 -13.38
N ARG A 38 -22.54 -1.66 -14.68
CA ARG A 38 -23.75 -1.32 -15.47
C ARG A 38 -24.98 -2.06 -14.97
N ALA A 39 -24.81 -3.33 -14.57
CA ALA A 39 -25.91 -4.15 -14.09
C ALA A 39 -26.48 -3.70 -12.72
N VAL A 40 -25.69 -3.05 -11.88
CA VAL A 40 -26.14 -2.53 -10.59
C VAL A 40 -26.64 -1.09 -10.64
N MET A 41 -26.36 -0.37 -11.74
CA MET A 41 -26.88 0.99 -11.98
C MET A 41 -28.26 0.98 -12.65
N ASP A 42 -29.19 0.24 -12.08
CA ASP A 42 -30.55 0.06 -12.58
C ASP A 42 -31.59 0.94 -11.85
N GLY A 43 -31.12 1.90 -11.06
CA GLY A 43 -31.96 2.80 -10.27
C GLY A 43 -32.30 2.28 -8.88
N ARG A 44 -31.82 1.10 -8.48
CA ARG A 44 -32.00 0.60 -7.10
C ARG A 44 -31.26 1.48 -6.10
N PRO A 45 -31.76 1.60 -4.85
CA PRO A 45 -31.02 2.25 -3.78
C PRO A 45 -29.68 1.56 -3.50
N LEU A 46 -28.64 2.36 -3.29
CA LEU A 46 -27.33 1.90 -2.81
C LEU A 46 -27.20 2.30 -1.34
N PRO A 47 -27.52 1.42 -0.40
CA PRO A 47 -27.50 1.72 1.03
C PRO A 47 -26.06 1.84 1.56
N TYR A 48 -25.91 2.39 2.76
CA TYR A 48 -24.63 2.35 3.47
C TYR A 48 -24.14 0.91 3.65
N THR A 49 -22.83 0.71 3.47
CA THR A 49 -22.17 -0.55 3.80
C THR A 49 -21.85 -0.61 5.30
N ARG A 50 -21.43 -1.77 5.81
CA ARG A 50 -20.86 -1.90 7.16
C ARG A 50 -19.56 -1.11 7.25
N ALA A 51 -19.11 -0.79 8.47
CA ALA A 51 -17.89 -0.01 8.72
C ALA A 51 -16.64 -0.64 8.06
N LEU A 52 -16.50 -1.96 8.10
CA LEU A 52 -15.41 -2.67 7.43
C LEU A 52 -15.61 -2.83 5.91
N GLY A 53 -16.75 -2.43 5.36
CA GLY A 53 -17.12 -2.64 3.97
C GLY A 53 -18.04 -3.84 3.74
N SER A 54 -18.39 -4.10 2.48
CA SER A 54 -19.27 -5.21 2.09
C SER A 54 -18.63 -6.56 2.43
N PRO A 55 -19.37 -7.48 3.10
CA PRO A 55 -18.89 -8.83 3.40
C PRO A 55 -18.50 -9.61 2.14
N GLU A 56 -19.23 -9.43 1.04
CA GLU A 56 -18.97 -10.10 -0.23
C GLU A 56 -17.63 -9.65 -0.83
N LEU A 57 -17.34 -8.35 -0.78
CA LEU A 57 -16.06 -7.82 -1.28
C LEU A 57 -14.91 -8.28 -0.39
N ARG A 58 -15.07 -8.27 0.93
CA ARG A 58 -14.05 -8.78 1.87
C ARG A 58 -13.76 -10.26 1.63
N ALA A 59 -14.80 -11.08 1.44
CA ALA A 59 -14.66 -12.50 1.10
C ALA A 59 -13.96 -12.71 -0.27
N ALA A 60 -14.26 -11.86 -1.26
CA ALA A 60 -13.60 -11.92 -2.55
C ALA A 60 -12.10 -11.55 -2.45
N ILE A 61 -11.73 -10.54 -1.64
CA ILE A 61 -10.33 -10.18 -1.37
C ILE A 61 -9.61 -11.31 -0.61
N ALA A 62 -10.24 -11.94 0.38
CA ALA A 62 -9.69 -13.13 1.04
C ALA A 62 -9.44 -14.27 0.04
N GLY A 63 -10.39 -14.50 -0.88
CA GLY A 63 -10.22 -15.44 -1.99
C GLY A 63 -9.07 -15.09 -2.93
N PHE A 64 -8.83 -13.81 -3.17
CA PHE A 64 -7.68 -13.33 -3.94
C PHE A 64 -6.35 -13.69 -3.24
N TYR A 65 -6.21 -13.42 -1.94
CA TYR A 65 -5.01 -13.81 -1.19
C TYR A 65 -4.78 -15.32 -1.20
N ARG A 66 -5.83 -16.10 -1.02
CA ARG A 66 -5.72 -17.56 -1.08
C ARG A 66 -5.27 -18.05 -2.45
N SER A 67 -5.89 -17.57 -3.52
CA SER A 67 -5.60 -18.05 -4.88
C SER A 67 -4.28 -17.54 -5.42
N ARG A 68 -3.88 -16.32 -5.07
CA ARG A 68 -2.71 -15.65 -5.65
C ARG A 68 -1.45 -15.86 -4.82
N HIS A 69 -1.58 -15.84 -3.50
CA HIS A 69 -0.46 -15.87 -2.56
C HIS A 69 -0.45 -17.12 -1.68
N GLY A 70 -1.47 -17.97 -1.72
CA GLY A 70 -1.57 -19.16 -0.87
C GLY A 70 -1.80 -18.83 0.61
N VAL A 71 -2.33 -17.64 0.92
CA VAL A 71 -2.58 -17.18 2.29
C VAL A 71 -4.07 -17.17 2.59
N ASP A 72 -4.46 -17.80 3.68
CA ASP A 72 -5.80 -17.70 4.22
C ASP A 72 -5.92 -16.47 5.12
N VAL A 73 -6.63 -15.46 4.62
CA VAL A 73 -6.95 -14.23 5.35
C VAL A 73 -8.41 -14.31 5.80
N ASP A 74 -8.66 -14.10 7.11
CA ASP A 74 -10.02 -13.96 7.60
C ASP A 74 -10.66 -12.69 7.00
N PRO A 75 -11.82 -12.76 6.33
CA PRO A 75 -12.52 -11.59 5.83
C PRO A 75 -12.80 -10.52 6.90
N GLU A 76 -12.92 -10.89 8.17
CA GLU A 76 -13.12 -9.93 9.26
C GLU A 76 -11.87 -9.07 9.56
N ARG A 77 -10.71 -9.48 9.09
CA ARG A 77 -9.47 -8.70 9.14
C ARG A 77 -9.31 -7.72 7.96
N ILE A 78 -10.22 -7.73 7.01
CA ILE A 78 -10.13 -6.88 5.82
C ILE A 78 -11.02 -5.65 5.99
N LEU A 79 -10.40 -4.47 5.95
CA LEU A 79 -11.08 -3.18 5.96
C LEU A 79 -11.03 -2.55 4.56
N ILE A 80 -12.21 -2.28 3.99
CA ILE A 80 -12.35 -1.60 2.70
C ILE A 80 -12.22 -0.08 2.90
N THR A 81 -11.46 0.57 2.01
CA THR A 81 -11.15 1.99 2.13
C THR A 81 -11.29 2.73 0.79
N SER A 82 -11.31 4.06 0.84
CA SER A 82 -11.32 4.92 -0.35
C SER A 82 -9.94 5.00 -1.01
N GLY A 83 -9.43 3.84 -1.47
CA GLY A 83 -8.10 3.66 -2.04
C GLY A 83 -7.03 3.45 -0.97
N ALA A 84 -5.80 3.09 -1.40
CA ALA A 84 -4.68 2.84 -0.50
C ALA A 84 -4.32 4.06 0.37
N SER A 85 -4.52 5.29 -0.10
CA SER A 85 -4.24 6.49 0.69
C SER A 85 -5.09 6.57 1.96
N ALA A 86 -6.38 6.18 1.87
CA ALA A 86 -7.23 6.11 3.04
C ALA A 86 -6.87 4.91 3.94
N ALA A 87 -6.43 3.79 3.37
CA ALA A 87 -5.92 2.65 4.13
C ALA A 87 -4.67 3.03 4.95
N LEU A 88 -3.71 3.73 4.34
CA LEU A 88 -2.52 4.26 5.02
C LEU A 88 -2.89 5.25 6.13
N LEU A 89 -3.84 6.15 5.86
CA LEU A 89 -4.32 7.11 6.86
C LEU A 89 -4.91 6.39 8.08
N VAL A 90 -5.79 5.42 7.86
CA VAL A 90 -6.44 4.66 8.95
C VAL A 90 -5.41 3.82 9.71
N ALA A 91 -4.51 3.13 9.00
CA ALA A 91 -3.45 2.34 9.63
C ALA A 91 -2.56 3.21 10.54
N LEU A 92 -2.09 4.36 10.03
CA LEU A 92 -1.26 5.28 10.82
C LEU A 92 -2.04 5.92 11.98
N ALA A 93 -3.33 6.25 11.79
CA ALA A 93 -4.17 6.76 12.87
C ALA A 93 -4.35 5.75 14.01
N ALA A 94 -4.38 4.46 13.70
CA ALA A 94 -4.54 3.39 14.69
C ALA A 94 -3.21 2.97 15.36
N THR A 95 -2.06 3.31 14.77
CA THR A 95 -0.75 2.79 15.21
C THR A 95 0.27 3.86 15.60
N THR A 96 -0.11 5.14 15.56
CA THR A 96 0.81 6.25 15.81
C THR A 96 0.22 7.19 16.85
N ASP A 97 0.88 7.28 18.00
CA ASP A 97 0.61 8.29 19.02
C ASP A 97 1.56 9.50 18.87
N PRO A 98 1.17 10.68 19.38
CA PRO A 98 2.06 11.84 19.38
C PRO A 98 3.40 11.54 20.06
N GLY A 99 4.50 11.73 19.31
CA GLY A 99 5.87 11.47 19.77
C GLY A 99 6.42 10.10 19.40
N ASP A 100 5.62 9.21 18.83
CA ASP A 100 6.12 7.95 18.28
C ASP A 100 7.00 8.17 17.06
N ASP A 101 8.06 7.37 16.94
CA ASP A 101 8.89 7.33 15.75
C ASP A 101 8.34 6.32 14.75
N VAL A 102 8.14 6.79 13.51
CA VAL A 102 7.80 5.97 12.36
C VAL A 102 9.00 5.90 11.42
N LEU A 103 9.55 4.71 11.26
CA LEU A 103 10.74 4.46 10.44
C LEU A 103 10.34 4.09 9.02
N LEU A 104 10.90 4.80 8.02
CA LEU A 104 10.65 4.56 6.60
C LEU A 104 11.84 4.95 5.73
N ALA A 105 11.89 4.45 4.50
CA ALA A 105 12.92 4.77 3.52
C ALA A 105 12.88 6.24 3.08
N ASP A 106 14.03 6.77 2.70
CA ASP A 106 14.15 8.01 1.94
C ASP A 106 14.96 7.73 0.66
N PRO A 107 14.37 7.83 -0.54
CA PRO A 107 13.02 8.33 -0.86
C PRO A 107 11.88 7.34 -0.56
N SER A 108 10.69 7.89 -0.34
CA SER A 108 9.44 7.14 -0.17
C SER A 108 8.25 7.94 -0.70
N TYR A 109 7.05 7.34 -0.71
CA TYR A 109 5.84 8.02 -1.15
C TYR A 109 5.60 9.31 -0.34
N PRO A 110 5.53 10.48 -1.00
CA PRO A 110 5.57 11.78 -0.30
C PRO A 110 4.45 11.99 0.72
N CYS A 111 3.24 11.43 0.48
CA CYS A 111 2.11 11.63 1.40
C CYS A 111 2.32 10.96 2.76
N ASN A 112 3.17 9.93 2.86
CA ASN A 112 3.45 9.26 4.12
C ASN A 112 3.97 10.24 5.18
N ARG A 113 4.86 11.15 4.78
CA ARG A 113 5.45 12.16 5.67
C ARG A 113 4.39 13.07 6.28
N GLN A 114 3.46 13.57 5.44
CA GLN A 114 2.38 14.43 5.90
C GLN A 114 1.40 13.68 6.80
N THR A 115 1.06 12.45 6.45
CA THR A 115 0.12 11.63 7.22
C THR A 115 0.69 11.34 8.62
N ILE A 116 1.95 10.92 8.73
CA ILE A 116 2.62 10.66 10.02
C ILE A 116 2.63 11.92 10.87
N ALA A 117 3.04 13.06 10.28
CA ALA A 117 3.09 14.35 10.98
C ALA A 117 1.69 14.80 11.45
N THR A 118 0.63 14.50 10.69
CA THR A 118 -0.76 14.84 11.05
C THR A 118 -1.21 14.15 12.36
N PHE A 119 -0.71 12.94 12.63
CA PHE A 119 -1.00 12.21 13.88
C PHE A 119 0.02 12.52 15.01
N GLY A 120 0.94 13.46 14.78
CA GLY A 120 1.95 13.84 15.79
C GLY A 120 3.13 12.88 15.87
N GLY A 121 3.21 11.92 14.96
CA GLY A 121 4.36 11.01 14.82
C GLY A 121 5.60 11.74 14.31
N ARG A 122 6.77 11.25 14.69
CA ARG A 122 8.07 11.73 14.21
C ARG A 122 8.59 10.82 13.11
N LEU A 123 9.12 11.45 12.06
CA LEU A 123 9.70 10.76 10.92
C LEU A 123 11.13 10.32 11.20
N VAL A 124 11.41 9.04 11.14
CA VAL A 124 12.78 8.49 11.08
C VAL A 124 13.04 8.07 9.64
N LEU A 125 13.62 8.98 8.87
CA LEU A 125 13.95 8.77 7.48
C LEU A 125 15.31 8.07 7.36
N VAL A 126 15.31 6.87 6.79
CA VAL A 126 16.52 6.10 6.55
C VAL A 126 16.98 6.35 5.12
N PRO A 127 18.12 7.06 4.91
CA PRO A 127 18.63 7.31 3.58
C PRO A 127 18.95 6.01 2.86
N THR A 128 18.46 5.88 1.64
CA THR A 128 18.77 4.76 0.76
C THR A 128 19.46 5.25 -0.51
N SER A 129 20.15 4.37 -1.20
CA SER A 129 20.98 4.74 -2.35
C SER A 129 20.94 3.69 -3.46
N ALA A 130 21.59 3.95 -4.57
CA ALA A 130 21.73 2.97 -5.64
C ALA A 130 22.40 1.68 -5.18
N GLN A 131 23.30 1.72 -4.21
CA GLN A 131 23.97 0.55 -3.63
C GLN A 131 22.99 -0.37 -2.90
N THR A 132 21.98 0.20 -2.25
CA THR A 132 20.89 -0.56 -1.60
C THR A 132 19.69 -0.72 -2.52
N ARG A 133 19.81 -0.39 -3.81
CA ARG A 133 18.69 -0.36 -4.75
C ARG A 133 17.52 0.52 -4.27
N TYR A 134 17.84 1.58 -3.53
CA TYR A 134 16.87 2.48 -2.91
C TYR A 134 15.84 1.77 -2.00
N GLN A 135 16.26 0.69 -1.35
CA GLN A 135 15.45 -0.05 -0.40
C GLN A 135 16.11 -0.11 0.97
N LEU A 136 15.29 -0.31 2.01
CA LEU A 136 15.75 -0.62 3.35
C LEU A 136 16.34 -2.03 3.39
N ASP A 137 17.26 -2.22 4.31
CA ASP A 137 17.75 -3.51 4.76
C ASP A 137 17.73 -3.60 6.29
N CYS A 138 17.89 -4.81 6.81
CA CYS A 138 17.87 -5.06 8.25
C CYS A 138 18.92 -4.25 9.00
N ALA A 139 20.09 -4.06 8.44
CA ALA A 139 21.18 -3.33 9.07
C ALA A 139 20.86 -1.84 9.24
N SER A 140 20.34 -1.20 8.19
CA SER A 140 19.92 0.20 8.22
C SER A 140 18.72 0.41 9.15
N VAL A 141 17.75 -0.51 9.17
CA VAL A 141 16.61 -0.48 10.10
C VAL A 141 17.09 -0.57 11.54
N LEU A 142 18.01 -1.50 11.87
CA LEU A 142 18.56 -1.65 13.22
C LEU A 142 19.35 -0.40 13.65
N GLN A 143 20.13 0.17 12.76
CA GLN A 143 20.94 1.38 13.03
C GLN A 143 20.05 2.60 13.30
N ALA A 144 18.93 2.74 12.57
CA ALA A 144 18.01 3.85 12.72
C ALA A 144 17.00 3.68 13.87
N TRP A 145 16.91 2.49 14.45
CA TRP A 145 15.95 2.18 15.50
C TRP A 145 16.19 2.97 16.77
N THR A 146 15.14 3.61 17.29
CA THR A 146 15.20 4.37 18.56
C THR A 146 14.29 3.70 19.61
N PRO A 147 14.42 4.04 20.89
CA PRO A 147 13.47 3.59 21.93
C PRO A 147 12.03 4.08 21.70
N ALA A 148 11.83 5.13 20.91
CA ALA A 148 10.53 5.66 20.56
C ALA A 148 9.95 5.07 19.25
N THR A 149 10.70 4.23 18.52
CA THR A 149 10.22 3.60 17.29
C THR A 149 9.08 2.64 17.60
N ARG A 150 7.89 2.94 17.04
CA ARG A 150 6.68 2.15 17.20
C ARG A 150 6.16 1.56 15.89
N THR A 151 6.62 2.09 14.76
CA THR A 151 6.16 1.62 13.45
C THR A 151 7.32 1.54 12.47
N LEU A 152 7.45 0.39 11.82
CA LEU A 152 8.23 0.19 10.61
C LEU A 152 7.29 0.24 9.41
N MET A 153 7.54 1.15 8.46
CA MET A 153 6.74 1.29 7.26
C MET A 153 7.58 1.03 6.01
N VAL A 154 7.19 0.03 5.22
CA VAL A 154 7.91 -0.40 4.01
C VAL A 154 6.94 -0.47 2.83
N ALA A 155 7.36 -0.01 1.66
CA ALA A 155 6.65 -0.24 0.41
C ALA A 155 7.48 -1.17 -0.49
N SER A 156 6.87 -2.26 -0.96
CA SER A 156 7.56 -3.23 -1.83
C SER A 156 6.59 -3.86 -2.83
N PRO A 157 6.70 -3.54 -4.12
CA PRO A 157 7.60 -2.55 -4.75
C PRO A 157 7.34 -1.11 -4.31
N SER A 158 8.37 -0.28 -4.31
CA SER A 158 8.33 1.08 -3.77
C SER A 158 7.94 2.14 -4.81
N ASN A 159 7.18 3.11 -4.38
CA ASN A 159 7.03 4.40 -5.04
C ASN A 159 7.89 5.45 -4.27
N PRO A 160 8.87 6.14 -4.91
CA PRO A 160 8.97 6.36 -6.36
C PRO A 160 9.99 5.46 -7.10
N THR A 161 10.70 4.56 -6.44
CA THR A 161 11.90 3.93 -6.99
C THR A 161 11.61 2.73 -7.90
N GLY A 162 10.42 2.12 -7.80
CA GLY A 162 10.03 0.92 -8.54
C GLY A 162 10.75 -0.35 -8.11
N THR A 163 11.61 -0.28 -7.10
CA THR A 163 12.43 -1.40 -6.64
C THR A 163 11.70 -2.25 -5.60
N THR A 164 11.99 -3.53 -5.58
CA THR A 164 11.40 -4.53 -4.66
C THR A 164 12.42 -4.91 -3.59
N VAL A 165 12.02 -4.96 -2.33
CA VAL A 165 12.81 -5.54 -1.24
C VAL A 165 12.85 -7.06 -1.43
N PRO A 166 14.02 -7.73 -1.36
CA PRO A 166 14.08 -9.18 -1.32
C PRO A 166 13.19 -9.73 -0.19
N PHE A 167 12.45 -10.81 -0.46
CA PHE A 167 11.43 -11.29 0.46
C PHE A 167 12.01 -11.70 1.83
N GLU A 168 13.17 -12.34 1.83
CA GLU A 168 13.89 -12.72 3.06
C GLU A 168 14.27 -11.47 3.87
N GLU A 169 14.69 -10.40 3.22
CA GLU A 169 15.06 -9.15 3.87
C GLU A 169 13.83 -8.44 4.45
N LEU A 170 12.72 -8.39 3.70
CA LEU A 170 11.45 -7.85 4.18
C LEU A 170 10.96 -8.62 5.41
N THR A 171 11.04 -9.96 5.35
CA THR A 171 10.68 -10.85 6.46
C THR A 171 11.56 -10.58 7.69
N ALA A 172 12.86 -10.43 7.48
CA ALA A 172 13.80 -10.16 8.57
C ALA A 172 13.54 -8.79 9.23
N MET A 173 13.28 -7.75 8.44
CA MET A 173 12.91 -6.43 8.96
C MET A 173 11.60 -6.47 9.77
N CYS A 174 10.59 -7.17 9.27
CA CYS A 174 9.32 -7.37 10.00
C CYS A 174 9.54 -8.14 11.30
N ALA A 175 10.41 -9.14 11.31
CA ALA A 175 10.77 -9.88 12.53
C ALA A 175 11.49 -8.99 13.55
N VAL A 176 12.37 -8.10 13.12
CA VAL A 176 13.04 -7.09 13.98
C VAL A 176 12.00 -6.18 14.63
N ALA A 177 11.04 -5.67 13.87
CA ALA A 177 9.98 -4.81 14.39
C ALA A 177 9.07 -5.57 15.37
N ARG A 178 8.65 -6.79 15.01
CA ARG A 178 7.82 -7.64 15.85
C ARG A 178 8.49 -7.96 17.19
N ALA A 179 9.79 -8.29 17.19
CA ALA A 179 10.55 -8.57 18.41
C ALA A 179 10.68 -7.35 19.34
N ARG A 180 10.33 -6.16 18.86
CA ARG A 180 10.33 -4.88 19.61
C ARG A 180 8.92 -4.35 19.86
N ASP A 181 7.92 -5.18 19.65
CA ASP A 181 6.50 -4.83 19.83
C ASP A 181 6.09 -3.60 19.01
N ALA A 182 6.65 -3.48 17.80
CA ALA A 182 6.36 -2.39 16.88
C ALA A 182 5.45 -2.85 15.74
N TRP A 183 4.65 -1.93 15.23
CA TRP A 183 3.78 -2.15 14.08
C TRP A 183 4.60 -2.30 12.80
N ARG A 184 4.12 -3.14 11.89
CA ARG A 184 4.67 -3.34 10.55
C ARG A 184 3.58 -2.98 9.55
N ILE A 185 3.76 -1.86 8.86
CA ILE A 185 2.88 -1.43 7.77
C ILE A 185 3.62 -1.71 6.47
N VAL A 186 3.09 -2.63 5.66
CA VAL A 186 3.68 -3.00 4.38
C VAL A 186 2.72 -2.60 3.26
N ASP A 187 3.14 -1.64 2.44
CA ASP A 187 2.39 -1.19 1.27
C ASP A 187 2.74 -2.11 0.08
N GLU A 188 1.77 -2.96 -0.27
CA GLU A 188 1.85 -3.93 -1.36
C GLU A 188 1.04 -3.50 -2.60
N ILE A 189 0.71 -2.22 -2.75
CA ILE A 189 -0.13 -1.74 -3.86
C ILE A 189 0.42 -2.11 -5.25
N TYR A 190 1.72 -2.32 -5.36
CA TYR A 190 2.40 -2.71 -6.61
C TYR A 190 2.82 -4.18 -6.64
N LEU A 191 2.49 -4.99 -5.63
CA LEU A 191 2.97 -6.37 -5.52
C LEU A 191 2.66 -7.21 -6.75
N GLU A 192 1.45 -7.08 -7.30
CA GLU A 192 1.01 -7.81 -8.49
C GLU A 192 1.69 -7.33 -9.80
N LEU A 193 2.38 -6.21 -9.76
CA LEU A 193 3.15 -5.64 -10.87
C LEU A 193 4.66 -5.87 -10.70
N ALA A 194 5.08 -6.52 -9.61
CA ALA A 194 6.47 -6.89 -9.40
C ALA A 194 6.93 -7.94 -10.40
N ASP A 195 8.22 -7.95 -10.70
CA ASP A 195 8.82 -8.99 -11.52
C ASP A 195 8.62 -10.38 -10.89
N HIS A 196 8.41 -11.37 -11.74
CA HIS A 196 8.42 -12.75 -11.30
C HIS A 196 9.86 -13.20 -11.00
N ASP A 197 10.00 -14.17 -10.10
CA ASP A 197 11.31 -14.78 -9.85
C ASP A 197 11.79 -15.62 -11.05
N ALA A 198 13.02 -16.14 -10.97
CA ALA A 198 13.60 -16.96 -12.04
C ALA A 198 12.80 -18.25 -12.35
N ALA A 199 11.93 -18.69 -11.45
CA ALA A 199 11.03 -19.83 -11.65
C ALA A 199 9.63 -19.40 -12.17
N GLY A 200 9.44 -18.11 -12.49
CA GLY A 200 8.18 -17.56 -12.97
C GLY A 200 7.12 -17.40 -11.87
N ARG A 201 7.48 -17.44 -10.58
CA ARG A 201 6.55 -17.26 -9.47
C ARG A 201 6.34 -15.77 -9.20
N PRO A 202 5.10 -15.34 -8.92
CA PRO A 202 4.82 -13.95 -8.52
C PRO A 202 5.49 -13.61 -7.19
N ALA A 203 5.69 -12.32 -6.94
CA ALA A 203 6.16 -11.86 -5.64
C ALA A 203 5.20 -12.29 -4.53
N ALA A 204 5.75 -12.67 -3.38
CA ALA A 204 4.97 -13.14 -2.25
C ALA A 204 4.51 -11.97 -1.36
N SER A 205 3.27 -12.03 -0.88
CA SER A 205 2.80 -11.11 0.17
C SER A 205 3.52 -11.38 1.49
N ILE A 206 3.84 -10.34 2.24
CA ILE A 206 4.43 -10.47 3.59
C ILE A 206 3.53 -11.29 4.52
N LEU A 207 2.24 -11.35 4.28
CA LEU A 207 1.31 -12.16 5.07
C LEU A 207 1.66 -13.65 5.09
N THR A 208 2.45 -14.15 4.12
CA THR A 208 2.95 -15.53 4.12
C THR A 208 3.98 -15.78 5.24
N ALA A 209 4.68 -14.75 5.70
CA ALA A 209 5.74 -14.83 6.71
C ALA A 209 5.40 -14.09 8.00
N ASP A 210 4.61 -13.03 7.92
CA ASP A 210 4.16 -12.24 9.08
C ASP A 210 2.65 -11.95 8.98
N PRO A 211 1.80 -12.89 9.43
CA PRO A 211 0.35 -12.68 9.44
C PRO A 211 -0.12 -11.50 10.29
N GLY A 212 0.72 -11.01 11.20
CA GLY A 212 0.43 -9.85 12.05
C GLY A 212 0.86 -8.50 11.44
N ALA A 213 1.35 -8.46 10.21
CA ALA A 213 1.61 -7.21 9.52
C ALA A 213 0.30 -6.54 9.07
N ILE A 214 0.28 -5.21 9.07
CA ILE A 214 -0.77 -4.43 8.41
C ILE A 214 -0.37 -4.32 6.93
N VAL A 215 -1.17 -4.91 6.03
CA VAL A 215 -0.90 -4.85 4.60
C VAL A 215 -1.85 -3.87 3.92
N ILE A 216 -1.30 -2.96 3.13
CA ILE A 216 -2.05 -1.99 2.35
C ILE A 216 -2.08 -2.42 0.89
N ASN A 217 -3.26 -2.40 0.27
CA ASN A 217 -3.39 -2.68 -1.16
C ASN A 217 -4.57 -1.92 -1.78
N SER A 218 -4.75 -2.03 -3.11
CA SER A 218 -5.75 -1.23 -3.81
C SER A 218 -6.12 -1.83 -5.16
N PHE A 219 -7.30 -1.51 -5.63
CA PHE A 219 -7.72 -1.77 -7.00
C PHE A 219 -7.14 -0.77 -8.03
N SER A 220 -6.41 0.25 -7.57
CA SER A 220 -5.95 1.36 -8.41
C SER A 220 -4.95 0.96 -9.48
N LYS A 221 -3.99 0.06 -9.19
CA LYS A 221 -2.84 -0.22 -10.04
C LYS A 221 -3.02 -1.48 -10.87
N PHE A 222 -2.85 -2.64 -10.29
CA PHE A 222 -2.99 -3.92 -10.99
C PHE A 222 -4.34 -4.08 -11.69
N PHE A 223 -5.42 -3.63 -11.08
CA PHE A 223 -6.77 -3.75 -11.65
C PHE A 223 -7.19 -2.57 -12.56
N GLY A 224 -6.34 -1.57 -12.78
CA GLY A 224 -6.63 -0.43 -13.65
C GLY A 224 -7.79 0.46 -13.18
N MET A 225 -8.04 0.52 -11.86
CA MET A 225 -9.21 1.19 -11.29
C MET A 225 -8.82 2.44 -10.48
N THR A 226 -7.88 3.25 -10.98
CA THR A 226 -7.31 4.40 -10.25
C THR A 226 -8.39 5.38 -9.78
N GLY A 227 -9.28 5.81 -10.66
CA GLY A 227 -10.34 6.79 -10.39
C GLY A 227 -11.52 6.25 -9.56
N TRP A 228 -11.61 4.93 -9.35
CA TRP A 228 -12.71 4.30 -8.59
C TRP A 228 -12.56 4.50 -7.09
N ARG A 229 -11.37 4.87 -6.64
CA ARG A 229 -11.05 5.12 -5.23
C ARG A 229 -11.44 3.94 -4.34
N LEU A 230 -10.96 2.75 -4.66
CA LEU A 230 -11.22 1.53 -3.90
C LEU A 230 -9.90 0.84 -3.52
N GLY A 231 -9.75 0.54 -2.23
CA GLY A 231 -8.60 -0.14 -1.67
C GLY A 231 -8.98 -0.89 -0.40
N TRP A 232 -8.00 -1.49 0.22
CA TRP A 232 -8.18 -2.20 1.49
C TRP A 232 -6.90 -2.23 2.30
N CYS A 233 -7.05 -2.52 3.57
CA CYS A 233 -5.96 -3.03 4.39
C CYS A 233 -6.36 -4.38 5.01
N VAL A 234 -5.36 -5.24 5.20
CA VAL A 234 -5.46 -6.42 6.05
C VAL A 234 -4.88 -6.05 7.40
N LEU A 235 -5.67 -6.22 8.45
CA LEU A 235 -5.32 -5.87 9.82
C LEU A 235 -4.83 -7.11 10.57
N PRO A 236 -3.96 -6.98 11.59
CA PRO A 236 -3.68 -8.07 12.53
C PRO A 236 -4.91 -8.39 13.38
N ASP A 237 -4.92 -9.57 14.00
CA ASP A 237 -5.96 -9.92 14.94
C ASP A 237 -5.94 -8.96 16.15
N GLY A 238 -7.10 -8.46 16.54
CA GLY A 238 -7.26 -7.61 17.73
C GLY A 238 -7.00 -6.11 17.53
N LEU A 239 -6.79 -5.63 16.29
CA LEU A 239 -6.72 -4.20 15.98
C LEU A 239 -8.09 -3.67 15.55
#